data_571fb30d90d3be07581097f6b599fb43
#
_entry.id   571fb30d90d3be07581097f6b599fb43
#
_cell.length_a   1.000
_cell.length_b   1.000
_cell.length_c   1.000
_cell.angle_alpha   90.00
_cell.angle_beta   90.00
_cell.angle_gamma   90.00
#
_symmetry.space_group_name_H-M   'P 1'
#
loop_
_entity.id
_entity.type
_entity.pdbx_description
1 polymer ?
#
loop_
_entity_poly.entity_id
_entity_poly.type
_entity_poly.pdbx_seq_one_letter_code
_entity_poly.pdbx_strand_id
1 'polypeptide(L)'
;IVASGASASQPHYQSTRKHIEDNTVLLIDMGLKIDGYNGDFTRTILLGNVDEELRRIHNAVTETNQQCRKACIAGVTGEKLYELQRSIYTTHHLNPTMPHSLGHGLGLEVHEQPLLRPNPQQILEKNMVVTIEPGYYVPGKFGVRVEDVVVISL
;
A
#
# COMPACT_ATOMS: atom_id res chain seq x y z
N ILE A 1 -9.60 -2.71 -8.45
CA ILE A 1 -10.49 -1.87 -7.60
C ILE A 1 -10.48 -0.45 -8.14
N VAL A 2 -11.64 0.19 -8.23
CA VAL A 2 -11.77 1.64 -8.46
C VAL A 2 -12.72 2.17 -7.39
N ALA A 3 -12.21 3.02 -6.49
CA ALA A 3 -12.96 3.52 -5.35
C ALA A 3 -12.73 5.02 -5.16
N SER A 4 -13.78 5.79 -4.89
CA SER A 4 -13.67 7.22 -4.64
C SER A 4 -14.36 7.62 -3.33
N GLY A 5 -13.84 8.67 -2.69
CA GLY A 5 -14.39 9.20 -1.44
C GLY A 5 -14.52 8.14 -0.37
N ALA A 6 -15.67 8.08 0.26
CA ALA A 6 -15.96 7.13 1.34
C ALA A 6 -15.78 5.64 0.94
N SER A 7 -16.00 5.30 -0.33
CA SER A 7 -15.78 3.93 -0.83
C SER A 7 -14.33 3.50 -0.73
N ALA A 8 -13.37 4.40 -0.89
CA ALA A 8 -11.95 4.12 -0.76
C ALA A 8 -11.53 3.74 0.66
N SER A 9 -12.37 3.97 1.68
CA SER A 9 -12.09 3.52 3.05
C SER A 9 -12.18 1.99 3.24
N GLN A 10 -12.65 1.28 2.23
CA GLN A 10 -12.74 -0.19 2.22
C GLN A 10 -11.59 -0.75 1.37
N PRO A 11 -10.57 -1.41 1.96
CA PRO A 11 -9.39 -1.89 1.22
C PRO A 11 -9.72 -2.80 0.03
N HIS A 12 -10.76 -3.62 0.16
CA HIS A 12 -11.25 -4.55 -0.89
C HIS A 12 -12.61 -4.14 -1.43
N TYR A 13 -12.79 -2.84 -1.72
CA TYR A 13 -14.03 -2.31 -2.26
C TYR A 13 -14.40 -2.99 -3.58
N GLN A 14 -15.65 -3.41 -3.71
CA GLN A 14 -16.16 -3.86 -5.00
C GLN A 14 -16.70 -2.67 -5.78
N SER A 15 -16.07 -2.40 -6.93
CA SER A 15 -16.42 -1.27 -7.79
C SER A 15 -17.89 -1.34 -8.23
N THR A 16 -18.55 -0.21 -8.19
CA THR A 16 -19.98 -0.06 -8.53
C THR A 16 -20.17 0.96 -9.65
N ARG A 17 -21.41 1.32 -9.96
CA ARG A 17 -21.74 2.40 -10.90
C ARG A 17 -21.78 3.78 -10.22
N LYS A 18 -21.29 3.92 -9.00
CA LYS A 18 -21.20 5.21 -8.33
C LYS A 18 -20.32 6.16 -9.16
N HIS A 19 -20.80 7.35 -9.40
CA HIS A 19 -20.00 8.39 -10.06
C HIS A 19 -18.87 8.83 -9.15
N ILE A 20 -17.72 9.15 -9.75
CA ILE A 20 -16.59 9.74 -9.05
C ILE A 20 -16.98 11.17 -8.65
N GLU A 21 -16.73 11.50 -7.40
CA GLU A 21 -17.03 12.81 -6.82
C GLU A 21 -15.81 13.74 -6.93
N ASP A 22 -16.05 15.05 -6.98
CA ASP A 22 -14.99 16.04 -6.90
C ASP A 22 -14.52 16.25 -5.45
N ASN A 23 -13.34 16.86 -5.29
CA ASN A 23 -12.76 17.25 -4.00
C ASN A 23 -12.56 16.08 -3.03
N THR A 24 -12.10 14.96 -3.54
CA THR A 24 -11.88 13.73 -2.78
C THR A 24 -10.73 12.90 -3.34
N VAL A 25 -10.62 11.63 -2.94
CA VAL A 25 -9.67 10.66 -3.50
C VAL A 25 -10.30 9.80 -4.59
N LEU A 26 -9.48 9.42 -5.55
CA LEU A 26 -9.71 8.29 -6.44
C LEU A 26 -8.59 7.27 -6.22
N LEU A 27 -8.92 6.15 -5.60
CA LEU A 27 -8.03 5.01 -5.43
C LEU A 27 -8.27 4.04 -6.58
N ILE A 28 -7.19 3.73 -7.29
CA ILE A 28 -7.16 2.76 -8.38
C ILE A 28 -6.13 1.70 -8.02
N ASP A 29 -6.58 0.48 -7.89
CA ASP A 29 -5.76 -0.69 -7.62
C ASP A 29 -6.01 -1.68 -8.76
N MET A 30 -4.94 -2.02 -9.47
CA MET A 30 -5.01 -2.84 -10.66
C MET A 30 -3.76 -3.70 -10.80
N GLY A 31 -3.96 -4.85 -11.40
CA GLY A 31 -2.90 -5.76 -11.81
C GLY A 31 -3.15 -6.28 -13.22
N LEU A 32 -2.15 -6.93 -13.75
CA LEU A 32 -2.23 -7.64 -15.02
C LEU A 32 -1.45 -8.95 -14.92
N LYS A 33 -1.72 -9.88 -15.80
CA LYS A 33 -1.01 -11.17 -15.85
C LYS A 33 -0.33 -11.30 -17.23
N ILE A 34 1.01 -11.46 -17.22
CA ILE A 34 1.81 -11.65 -18.45
C ILE A 34 2.59 -12.95 -18.29
N ASP A 35 2.46 -13.84 -19.25
CA ASP A 35 3.14 -15.15 -19.28
C ASP A 35 2.98 -15.97 -17.99
N GLY A 36 1.84 -15.82 -17.34
CA GLY A 36 1.51 -16.51 -16.08
C GLY A 36 1.91 -15.75 -14.81
N TYR A 37 2.69 -14.69 -14.89
CA TYR A 37 3.10 -13.87 -13.73
C TYR A 37 2.17 -12.69 -13.53
N ASN A 38 1.86 -12.41 -12.26
CA ASN A 38 1.01 -11.30 -11.85
C ASN A 38 1.83 -10.03 -11.64
N GLY A 39 1.23 -8.90 -12.01
CA GLY A 39 1.65 -7.57 -11.61
C GLY A 39 0.60 -6.98 -10.69
N ASP A 40 1.00 -6.08 -9.80
CA ASP A 40 0.12 -5.44 -8.83
C ASP A 40 0.57 -4.02 -8.52
N PHE A 41 -0.34 -3.06 -8.55
CA PHE A 41 -0.03 -1.71 -8.11
C PHE A 41 -1.27 -0.89 -7.78
N THR A 42 -1.13 0.02 -6.82
CA THR A 42 -2.19 0.94 -6.41
C THR A 42 -1.71 2.38 -6.50
N ARG A 43 -2.60 3.27 -6.96
CA ARG A 43 -2.42 4.72 -6.90
C ARG A 43 -3.65 5.38 -6.29
N THR A 44 -3.40 6.36 -5.43
CA THR A 44 -4.44 7.27 -4.96
C THR A 44 -4.20 8.65 -5.53
N ILE A 45 -5.19 9.16 -6.24
CA ILE A 45 -5.17 10.47 -6.89
C ILE A 45 -6.05 11.42 -6.07
N LEU A 46 -5.54 12.61 -5.77
CA LEU A 46 -6.32 13.68 -5.15
C LEU A 46 -7.06 14.45 -6.25
N LEU A 47 -8.38 14.49 -6.18
CA LEU A 47 -9.23 15.19 -7.14
C LEU A 47 -9.66 16.54 -6.57
N GLY A 48 -9.44 17.61 -7.33
CA GLY A 48 -9.85 18.96 -6.98
C GLY A 48 -9.27 19.50 -5.68
N ASN A 49 -10.06 20.23 -4.92
CA ASN A 49 -9.66 20.83 -3.64
C ASN A 49 -9.97 19.86 -2.48
N VAL A 50 -8.98 19.15 -2.02
CA VAL A 50 -9.08 18.27 -0.85
C VAL A 50 -8.67 19.01 0.42
N ASP A 51 -9.20 18.57 1.56
CA ASP A 51 -8.81 19.11 2.86
C ASP A 51 -7.35 18.82 3.23
N GLU A 52 -6.82 19.55 4.19
CA GLU A 52 -5.43 19.44 4.61
C GLU A 52 -5.14 18.10 5.30
N GLU A 53 -6.12 17.54 6.04
CA GLU A 53 -5.99 16.23 6.67
C GLU A 53 -5.75 15.15 5.62
N LEU A 54 -6.57 15.11 4.58
CA LEU A 54 -6.44 14.15 3.49
C LEU A 54 -5.10 14.31 2.76
N ARG A 55 -4.68 15.54 2.48
CA ARG A 55 -3.38 15.82 1.83
C ARG A 55 -2.22 15.35 2.69
N ARG A 56 -2.24 15.62 3.99
CA ARG A 56 -1.22 15.17 4.95
C ARG A 56 -1.14 13.64 4.99
N ILE A 57 -2.28 12.95 5.04
CA ILE A 57 -2.33 11.49 5.02
C ILE A 57 -1.78 10.93 3.71
N HIS A 58 -2.17 11.49 2.58
CA HIS A 58 -1.67 11.07 1.26
C HIS A 58 -0.14 11.20 1.19
N ASN A 59 0.42 12.31 1.68
CA ASN A 59 1.87 12.53 1.72
C ASN A 59 2.57 11.50 2.62
N ALA A 60 2.02 11.23 3.81
CA ALA A 60 2.57 10.26 4.74
C ALA A 60 2.58 8.83 4.16
N VAL A 61 1.50 8.41 3.51
CA VAL A 61 1.42 7.10 2.84
C VAL A 61 2.42 7.02 1.67
N THR A 62 2.53 8.08 0.87
CA THR A 62 3.49 8.16 -0.25
C THR A 62 4.93 8.10 0.25
N GLU A 63 5.26 8.85 1.31
CA GLU A 63 6.57 8.80 1.95
C GLU A 63 6.89 7.41 2.48
N THR A 64 5.92 6.77 3.14
CA THR A 64 6.07 5.42 3.67
C THR A 64 6.39 4.42 2.55
N ASN A 65 5.64 4.45 1.44
CA ASN A 65 5.94 3.61 0.29
C ASN A 65 7.38 3.83 -0.20
N GLN A 66 7.79 5.08 -0.38
CA GLN A 66 9.15 5.42 -0.86
C GLN A 66 10.25 4.93 0.09
N GLN A 67 10.08 5.13 1.41
CA GLN A 67 11.08 4.73 2.40
C GLN A 67 11.15 3.22 2.56
N CYS A 68 10.00 2.54 2.63
CA CYS A 68 9.96 1.08 2.72
C CYS A 68 10.54 0.41 1.47
N ARG A 69 10.29 0.94 0.27
CA ARG A 69 10.92 0.43 -0.96
C ARG A 69 12.43 0.55 -0.93
N LYS A 70 12.98 1.68 -0.46
CA LYS A 70 14.43 1.86 -0.32
C LYS A 70 15.05 0.93 0.71
N ALA A 71 14.33 0.60 1.77
CA ALA A 71 14.77 -0.31 2.82
C ALA A 71 14.56 -1.79 2.46
N CYS A 72 13.85 -2.09 1.37
CA CYS A 72 13.47 -3.44 0.95
C CYS A 72 14.62 -4.12 0.19
N ILE A 73 15.63 -4.58 0.93
CA ILE A 73 16.85 -5.22 0.43
C ILE A 73 17.03 -6.60 1.04
N ALA A 74 17.93 -7.43 0.46
CA ALA A 74 18.23 -8.75 0.99
C ALA A 74 18.77 -8.70 2.44
N GLY A 75 18.33 -9.63 3.27
CA GLY A 75 18.68 -9.71 4.69
C GLY A 75 17.77 -8.91 5.63
N VAL A 76 16.88 -8.07 5.11
CA VAL A 76 15.87 -7.38 5.92
C VAL A 76 14.70 -8.33 6.18
N THR A 77 14.06 -8.20 7.35
CA THR A 77 12.83 -8.96 7.65
C THR A 77 11.59 -8.17 7.31
N GLY A 78 10.49 -8.86 6.99
CA GLY A 78 9.19 -8.23 6.81
C GLY A 78 8.74 -7.42 8.04
N GLU A 79 9.11 -7.88 9.26
CA GLU A 79 8.87 -7.16 10.50
C GLU A 79 9.56 -5.81 10.55
N LYS A 80 10.85 -5.73 10.17
CA LYS A 80 11.59 -4.44 10.16
C LYS A 80 10.96 -3.43 9.20
N LEU A 81 10.48 -3.86 8.04
CA LEU A 81 9.78 -2.99 7.12
C LEU A 81 8.43 -2.52 7.69
N TYR A 82 7.71 -3.42 8.36
CA TYR A 82 6.47 -3.07 9.05
C TYR A 82 6.69 -2.10 10.21
N GLU A 83 7.78 -2.26 10.98
CA GLU A 83 8.17 -1.31 12.04
C GLU A 83 8.56 0.06 11.47
N LEU A 84 9.25 0.10 10.32
CA LEU A 84 9.57 1.34 9.62
C LEU A 84 8.27 2.09 9.23
N GLN A 85 7.31 1.40 8.64
CA GLN A 85 5.99 1.98 8.35
C GLN A 85 5.34 2.56 9.60
N ARG A 86 5.33 1.80 10.71
CA ARG A 86 4.75 2.27 11.98
C ARG A 86 5.44 3.52 12.51
N SER A 87 6.76 3.58 12.43
CA SER A 87 7.54 4.74 12.84
C SER A 87 7.17 5.98 12.02
N ILE A 88 7.10 5.86 10.70
CA ILE A 88 6.73 6.97 9.82
C ILE A 88 5.31 7.46 10.13
N TYR A 89 4.34 6.55 10.28
CA TYR A 89 2.96 6.93 10.61
C TYR A 89 2.90 7.66 11.97
N THR A 90 3.66 7.21 12.96
CA THR A 90 3.75 7.87 14.28
C THR A 90 4.31 9.29 14.15
N THR A 91 5.36 9.49 13.33
CA THR A 91 5.94 10.82 13.08
C THR A 91 4.93 11.77 12.45
N HIS A 92 4.05 11.25 11.61
CA HIS A 92 2.94 12.00 11.00
C HIS A 92 1.68 12.10 11.87
N HIS A 93 1.74 11.68 13.15
CA HIS A 93 0.60 11.63 14.06
C HIS A 93 -0.58 10.81 13.53
N LEU A 94 -0.28 9.72 12.82
CA LEU A 94 -1.26 8.77 12.32
C LEU A 94 -1.30 7.52 13.20
N ASN A 95 -2.43 6.82 13.21
CA ASN A 95 -2.49 5.49 13.83
C ASN A 95 -1.53 4.55 13.09
N PRO A 96 -0.56 3.93 13.78
CA PRO A 96 0.43 3.08 13.14
C PRO A 96 -0.09 1.71 12.68
N THR A 97 -1.33 1.36 13.03
CA THR A 97 -1.92 0.06 12.69
C THR A 97 -2.61 0.11 11.33
N MET A 98 -2.24 -0.81 10.44
CA MET A 98 -2.94 -1.05 9.17
C MET A 98 -3.86 -2.27 9.29
N PRO A 99 -4.97 -2.33 8.52
CA PRO A 99 -5.86 -3.49 8.50
C PRO A 99 -5.31 -4.68 7.69
N HIS A 100 -4.19 -4.51 7.01
CA HIS A 100 -3.52 -5.52 6.18
C HIS A 100 -2.00 -5.50 6.38
N SER A 101 -1.27 -6.41 5.75
CA SER A 101 0.19 -6.43 5.70
C SER A 101 0.74 -5.20 4.95
N LEU A 102 2.01 -4.87 5.17
CA LEU A 102 2.70 -3.84 4.40
C LEU A 102 2.95 -4.27 2.95
N GLY A 103 2.87 -5.57 2.67
CA GLY A 103 3.05 -6.16 1.36
C GLY A 103 3.12 -7.68 1.42
N HIS A 104 3.28 -8.29 0.28
CA HIS A 104 3.30 -9.73 0.07
C HIS A 104 4.21 -10.12 -1.10
N GLY A 105 4.59 -11.40 -1.16
CA GLY A 105 5.21 -11.98 -2.35
C GLY A 105 4.25 -11.95 -3.53
N LEU A 106 4.81 -11.83 -4.73
CA LEU A 106 4.07 -11.74 -5.98
C LEU A 106 4.75 -12.61 -7.03
N GLY A 107 3.97 -13.40 -7.76
CA GLY A 107 4.50 -14.30 -8.79
C GLY A 107 3.39 -15.00 -9.57
N LEU A 108 3.34 -16.31 -9.50
CA LEU A 108 2.29 -17.12 -10.16
C LEU A 108 0.92 -16.91 -9.51
N GLU A 109 0.93 -16.66 -8.20
CA GLU A 109 -0.24 -16.19 -7.46
C GLU A 109 -0.11 -14.68 -7.16
N VAL A 110 -1.25 -14.00 -7.00
CA VAL A 110 -1.24 -12.57 -6.61
C VAL A 110 -0.67 -12.41 -5.21
N HIS A 111 -1.02 -13.31 -4.29
CA HIS A 111 -0.52 -13.30 -2.92
C HIS A 111 0.30 -14.54 -2.65
N GLU A 112 1.62 -14.37 -2.51
CA GLU A 112 2.57 -15.42 -2.15
C GLU A 112 3.37 -15.04 -0.89
N GLN A 113 4.15 -15.99 -0.38
CA GLN A 113 5.18 -15.68 0.62
C GLN A 113 6.35 -14.92 -0.06
N PRO A 114 7.05 -14.03 0.67
CA PRO A 114 6.88 -13.66 2.08
C PRO A 114 5.73 -12.67 2.30
N LEU A 115 5.11 -12.68 3.51
CA LEU A 115 4.21 -11.61 3.94
C LEU A 115 5.00 -10.57 4.76
N LEU A 116 4.88 -9.30 4.41
CA LEU A 116 5.53 -8.20 5.11
C LEU A 116 4.67 -7.73 6.29
N ARG A 117 4.76 -8.48 7.39
CA ARG A 117 4.02 -8.28 8.64
C ARG A 117 4.91 -8.66 9.82
N PRO A 118 4.49 -8.42 11.08
CA PRO A 118 5.22 -8.91 12.24
C PRO A 118 5.43 -10.43 12.18
N ASN A 119 6.62 -10.84 11.78
CA ASN A 119 7.09 -12.23 11.76
C ASN A 119 8.62 -12.21 11.68
N PRO A 120 9.33 -12.39 12.81
CA PRO A 120 10.78 -12.23 12.89
C PRO A 120 11.58 -13.27 12.09
N GLN A 121 10.95 -14.33 11.62
CA GLN A 121 11.64 -15.39 10.85
C GLN A 121 11.58 -15.18 9.33
N GLN A 122 10.81 -14.22 8.85
CA GLN A 122 10.65 -13.97 7.43
C GLN A 122 11.73 -12.99 6.94
N ILE A 123 12.83 -13.53 6.40
CA ILE A 123 13.95 -12.77 5.83
C ILE A 123 13.74 -12.65 4.32
N LEU A 124 13.93 -11.45 3.79
CA LEU A 124 13.90 -11.21 2.35
C LEU A 124 15.20 -11.65 1.71
N GLU A 125 15.10 -12.41 0.64
CA GLU A 125 16.24 -12.93 -0.12
C GLU A 125 16.33 -12.24 -1.48
N LYS A 126 17.53 -12.17 -2.02
CA LYS A 126 17.79 -11.64 -3.37
C LYS A 126 16.90 -12.32 -4.41
N ASN A 127 16.39 -11.54 -5.35
CA ASN A 127 15.47 -11.93 -6.43
C ASN A 127 14.04 -12.28 -5.98
N MET A 128 13.70 -12.21 -4.71
CA MET A 128 12.28 -12.21 -4.33
C MET A 128 11.59 -11.01 -4.93
N VAL A 129 10.34 -11.19 -5.29
CA VAL A 129 9.45 -10.12 -5.79
C VAL A 129 8.37 -9.92 -4.75
N VAL A 130 8.22 -8.69 -4.26
CA VAL A 130 7.25 -8.35 -3.22
C VAL A 130 6.54 -7.03 -3.54
N THR A 131 5.33 -6.86 -3.02
CA THR A 131 4.66 -5.56 -3.01
C THR A 131 5.07 -4.73 -1.79
N ILE A 132 5.01 -3.41 -1.89
CA ILE A 132 5.08 -2.47 -0.77
C ILE A 132 3.86 -1.55 -0.91
N GLU A 133 2.86 -1.75 -0.06
CA GLU A 133 1.51 -1.21 -0.20
C GLU A 133 0.97 -0.52 1.07
N PRO A 134 1.69 0.42 1.69
CA PRO A 134 1.14 1.10 2.84
C PRO A 134 -0.20 1.74 2.51
N GLY A 135 -1.15 1.61 3.44
CA GLY A 135 -2.49 2.19 3.31
C GLY A 135 -2.95 2.84 4.60
N TYR A 136 -3.77 3.86 4.49
CA TYR A 136 -4.44 4.51 5.62
C TYR A 136 -5.91 4.75 5.29
N TYR A 137 -6.78 4.28 6.15
CA TYR A 137 -8.22 4.25 5.89
C TYR A 137 -8.97 4.92 7.03
N VAL A 138 -9.80 5.91 6.67
CA VAL A 138 -10.69 6.61 7.60
C VAL A 138 -12.12 6.16 7.31
N PRO A 139 -12.69 5.26 8.13
CA PRO A 139 -13.99 4.66 7.88
C PRO A 139 -15.07 5.71 7.56
N GLY A 140 -15.79 5.50 6.46
CA GLY A 140 -16.87 6.38 6.01
C GLY A 140 -16.43 7.73 5.42
N LYS A 141 -15.10 8.00 5.32
CA LYS A 141 -14.57 9.24 4.76
C LYS A 141 -13.76 8.99 3.50
N PHE A 142 -12.60 8.33 3.63
CA PHE A 142 -11.69 8.06 2.51
C PHE A 142 -10.68 6.97 2.87
N GLY A 143 -9.96 6.50 1.87
CA GLY A 143 -8.77 5.66 2.03
C GLY A 143 -7.68 6.08 1.06
N VAL A 144 -6.45 5.88 1.45
CA VAL A 144 -5.24 6.11 0.64
C VAL A 144 -4.41 4.85 0.66
N ARG A 145 -4.00 4.34 -0.51
CA ARG A 145 -3.00 3.29 -0.68
C ARG A 145 -2.08 3.67 -1.83
N VAL A 146 -0.79 3.45 -1.64
CA VAL A 146 0.22 3.56 -2.69
C VAL A 146 1.01 2.27 -2.69
N GLU A 147 1.05 1.60 -3.82
CA GLU A 147 1.65 0.29 -3.95
C GLU A 147 2.57 0.21 -5.16
N ASP A 148 3.71 -0.39 -4.95
CA ASP A 148 4.67 -0.73 -5.99
C ASP A 148 5.26 -2.12 -5.76
N VAL A 149 5.63 -2.77 -6.86
CA VAL A 149 6.39 -4.02 -6.84
C VAL A 149 7.88 -3.73 -6.73
N VAL A 150 8.57 -4.50 -5.90
CA VAL A 150 10.02 -4.41 -5.67
C VAL A 150 10.65 -5.76 -5.95
N VAL A 151 11.71 -5.77 -6.76
CA VAL A 151 12.61 -6.93 -6.88
C VAL A 151 13.75 -6.73 -5.88
N ILE A 152 13.89 -7.67 -4.94
CA ILE A 152 14.89 -7.58 -3.88
C ILE A 152 16.30 -7.64 -4.48
N SER A 153 17.10 -6.60 -4.23
CA SER A 153 18.51 -6.52 -4.60
C SER A 153 19.43 -6.71 -3.39
N LEU A 154 20.73 -6.77 -3.64
CA LEU A 154 21.77 -6.76 -2.59
C LEU A 154 21.89 -5.37 -1.99
#